data_82ac3232ec77356f5cae53a4149f4364
#
_entry.id   82ac3232ec77356f5cae53a4149f4364
#
_cell.length_a   1.000
_cell.length_b   1.000
_cell.length_c   1.000
_cell.angle_alpha   90.00
_cell.angle_beta   90.00
_cell.angle_gamma   90.00
#
_symmetry.space_group_name_H-M   'P 1'
#
loop_
_entity.id
_entity.type
_entity.pdbx_description
1 polymer ?
#
loop_
_entity_poly.entity_id
_entity_poly.type
_entity_poly.pdbx_seq_one_letter_code
_entity_poly.pdbx_strand_id
1 'polypeptide(L)'
;MIEVVERMSPPRALYCEFPLGRPLGKPSDAVFQREVIERGLELLQASEPVLATYPEVVESDETPLVCSIPPRHDPNISPPVDEAQGLRAAYDRALAARGTTSVGRAIDADSVPAALEVLHQWATGASWEDVALPGKNTVAVSHDIRIYYE
;
A
#
# COMPACT_ATOMS: atom_id res chain seq x y z
N MET A 1 2.46 -6.90 17.78
CA MET A 1 1.34 -7.46 16.99
C MET A 1 0.80 -8.78 17.53
N ILE A 2 1.59 -9.60 18.22
CA ILE A 2 1.14 -10.84 18.88
C ILE A 2 0.01 -10.57 19.89
N GLU A 3 0.10 -9.47 20.65
CA GLU A 3 -0.91 -9.00 21.62
C GLU A 3 -2.32 -8.82 21.01
N VAL A 4 -2.40 -8.45 19.73
CA VAL A 4 -3.67 -8.32 19.03
C VAL A 4 -4.26 -9.69 18.77
N VAL A 5 -3.44 -10.65 18.36
CA VAL A 5 -3.86 -12.05 18.12
C VAL A 5 -4.31 -12.71 19.43
N GLU A 6 -3.57 -12.50 20.52
CA GLU A 6 -3.94 -12.96 21.87
C GLU A 6 -5.32 -12.41 22.30
N ARG A 7 -5.54 -11.11 22.08
CA ARG A 7 -6.81 -10.46 22.41
C ARG A 7 -7.97 -10.97 21.55
N MET A 8 -7.73 -11.24 20.27
CA MET A 8 -8.73 -11.80 19.36
C MET A 8 -9.05 -13.26 19.64
N SER A 9 -8.14 -13.98 20.30
CA SER A 9 -8.28 -15.40 20.69
C SER A 9 -8.78 -16.29 19.55
N PRO A 10 -8.13 -16.29 18.36
CA PRO A 10 -8.53 -17.17 17.28
C PRO A 10 -8.35 -18.65 17.70
N PRO A 11 -9.16 -19.58 17.19
CA PRO A 11 -9.09 -20.98 17.59
C PRO A 11 -7.74 -21.61 17.23
N ARG A 12 -7.07 -21.13 16.19
CA ARG A 12 -5.74 -21.57 15.77
C ARG A 12 -5.00 -20.41 15.16
N ALA A 13 -3.76 -20.17 15.57
CA ALA A 13 -2.88 -19.15 15.01
C ALA A 13 -1.43 -19.59 15.04
N LEU A 14 -0.72 -19.32 13.95
CA LEU A 14 0.72 -19.39 13.87
C LEU A 14 1.27 -17.96 13.79
N TYR A 15 1.96 -17.53 14.82
CA TYR A 15 2.67 -16.26 14.81
C TYR A 15 4.05 -16.45 14.19
N CYS A 16 4.36 -15.64 13.18
CA CYS A 16 5.65 -15.63 12.50
C CYS A 16 6.26 -14.23 12.61
N GLU A 17 7.49 -14.15 13.08
CA GLU A 17 8.24 -12.90 13.15
C GLU A 17 8.98 -12.67 11.84
N PHE A 18 8.18 -12.28 10.82
CA PHE A 18 8.64 -12.04 9.47
C PHE A 18 8.44 -10.57 9.08
N PRO A 19 9.25 -10.05 8.14
CA PRO A 19 9.11 -8.70 7.64
C PRO A 19 7.74 -8.45 7.00
N LEU A 20 7.24 -7.22 7.13
CA LEU A 20 6.00 -6.80 6.49
C LEU A 20 6.07 -7.03 4.97
N GLY A 21 4.99 -7.58 4.40
CA GLY A 21 4.94 -7.93 2.98
C GLY A 21 5.56 -9.29 2.62
N ARG A 22 6.10 -10.03 3.61
CA ARG A 22 6.69 -11.37 3.42
C ARG A 22 5.99 -12.42 4.29
N PRO A 23 4.73 -12.75 4.04
CA PRO A 23 3.92 -13.60 4.93
C PRO A 23 4.45 -15.03 5.07
N LEU A 24 5.29 -15.50 4.15
CA LEU A 24 5.97 -16.80 4.20
C LEU A 24 7.49 -16.66 4.45
N GLY A 25 7.94 -15.52 4.94
CA GLY A 25 9.32 -15.25 5.36
C GLY A 25 10.30 -15.02 4.22
N LYS A 26 11.05 -16.05 3.80
CA LYS A 26 12.12 -15.92 2.81
C LYS A 26 11.61 -15.94 1.38
N PRO A 27 11.75 -14.85 0.58
CA PRO A 27 11.38 -14.84 -0.83
C PRO A 27 12.20 -15.85 -1.63
N SER A 28 11.57 -16.52 -2.60
CA SER A 28 12.20 -17.51 -3.50
C SER A 28 12.80 -18.73 -2.81
N ASP A 29 12.56 -18.95 -1.51
CA ASP A 29 12.94 -20.14 -0.78
C ASP A 29 11.73 -21.07 -0.61
N ALA A 30 11.53 -21.93 -1.61
CA ALA A 30 10.37 -22.83 -1.67
C ALA A 30 10.38 -23.87 -0.52
N VAL A 31 11.55 -24.25 -0.02
CA VAL A 31 11.66 -25.21 1.09
C VAL A 31 11.18 -24.56 2.36
N PHE A 32 11.74 -23.41 2.70
CA PHE A 32 11.36 -22.64 3.88
C PHE A 32 9.85 -22.29 3.88
N GLN A 33 9.36 -21.80 2.74
CA GLN A 33 7.94 -21.42 2.61
C GLN A 33 7.01 -22.61 2.81
N ARG A 34 7.39 -23.78 2.32
CA ARG A 34 6.65 -25.03 2.53
C ARG A 34 6.61 -25.42 3.99
N GLU A 35 7.74 -25.34 4.70
CA GLU A 35 7.82 -25.65 6.14
C GLU A 35 6.90 -24.72 6.97
N VAL A 36 6.85 -23.43 6.63
CA VAL A 36 5.94 -22.48 7.27
C VAL A 36 4.48 -22.87 7.05
N ILE A 37 4.11 -23.25 5.82
CA ILE A 37 2.76 -23.70 5.48
C ILE A 37 2.42 -25.00 6.22
N GLU A 38 3.31 -25.98 6.19
CA GLU A 38 3.13 -27.28 6.87
C GLU A 38 2.93 -27.06 8.37
N ARG A 39 3.72 -26.19 8.98
CA ARG A 39 3.57 -25.83 10.39
C ARG A 39 2.21 -25.21 10.70
N GLY A 40 1.72 -24.35 9.82
CA GLY A 40 0.35 -23.79 9.93
C GLY A 40 -0.72 -24.85 9.82
N LEU A 41 -0.58 -25.80 8.89
CA LEU A 41 -1.54 -26.89 8.68
C LEU A 41 -1.52 -27.90 9.85
N GLU A 42 -0.39 -28.16 10.49
CA GLU A 42 -0.32 -29.02 11.67
C GLU A 42 -1.22 -28.53 12.80
N LEU A 43 -1.41 -27.21 12.94
CA LEU A 43 -2.29 -26.65 13.95
C LEU A 43 -3.76 -27.03 13.77
N LEU A 44 -4.16 -27.50 12.58
CA LEU A 44 -5.52 -28.00 12.34
C LEU A 44 -5.83 -29.27 13.14
N GLN A 45 -4.81 -30.00 13.57
CA GLN A 45 -4.96 -31.19 14.39
C GLN A 45 -5.18 -30.89 15.90
N ALA A 46 -4.96 -29.62 16.30
CA ALA A 46 -5.18 -29.24 17.69
C ALA A 46 -6.67 -29.31 18.06
N SER A 47 -6.98 -29.97 19.19
CA SER A 47 -8.34 -30.07 19.73
C SER A 47 -8.74 -28.84 20.56
N GLU A 48 -7.76 -28.10 21.06
CA GLU A 48 -7.93 -26.89 21.87
C GLU A 48 -7.43 -25.65 21.12
N PRO A 49 -7.88 -24.45 21.48
CA PRO A 49 -7.32 -23.21 20.93
C PRO A 49 -5.81 -23.14 21.13
N VAL A 50 -5.10 -22.81 20.05
CA VAL A 50 -3.62 -22.75 20.08
C VAL A 50 -3.11 -21.52 19.37
N LEU A 51 -2.21 -20.80 20.03
CA LEU A 51 -1.34 -19.79 19.45
C LEU A 51 0.10 -20.32 19.52
N ALA A 52 0.62 -20.75 18.38
CA ALA A 52 1.99 -21.22 18.27
C ALA A 52 2.88 -20.12 17.66
N THR A 53 4.14 -20.09 18.03
CA THR A 53 5.16 -19.21 17.41
C THR A 53 6.04 -20.03 16.49
N TYR A 54 6.29 -19.54 15.28
CA TYR A 54 7.27 -20.12 14.38
C TYR A 54 8.68 -19.88 14.93
N PRO A 55 9.55 -20.89 14.98
CA PRO A 55 10.80 -20.79 15.74
C PRO A 55 11.86 -19.92 15.09
N GLU A 56 11.78 -19.66 13.79
CA GLU A 56 12.77 -18.88 13.06
C GLU A 56 12.26 -17.44 12.83
N VAL A 57 13.12 -16.47 13.16
CA VAL A 57 12.94 -15.06 12.87
C VAL A 57 13.59 -14.77 11.52
N VAL A 58 12.87 -14.11 10.62
CA VAL A 58 13.42 -13.67 9.34
C VAL A 58 13.66 -12.18 9.41
N GLU A 59 14.92 -11.78 9.36
CA GLU A 59 15.29 -10.37 9.30
C GLU A 59 15.05 -9.80 7.90
N SER A 60 14.70 -8.52 7.83
CA SER A 60 14.65 -7.80 6.57
C SER A 60 16.06 -7.41 6.16
N ASP A 61 16.45 -7.72 4.94
CA ASP A 61 17.59 -7.03 4.32
C ASP A 61 17.20 -5.57 4.18
N GLU A 62 17.68 -4.75 5.12
CA GLU A 62 17.37 -3.32 5.21
C GLU A 62 18.08 -2.46 4.14
N THR A 63 18.48 -3.04 3.04
CA THR A 63 18.90 -2.21 1.92
C THR A 63 17.64 -1.59 1.33
N PRO A 64 17.31 -0.33 1.64
CA PRO A 64 16.13 0.28 1.05
C PRO A 64 16.29 0.23 -0.45
N LEU A 65 15.29 -0.31 -1.15
CA LEU A 65 15.18 -0.14 -2.60
C LEU A 65 15.05 1.37 -2.84
N VAL A 66 16.18 2.02 -3.05
CA VAL A 66 16.20 3.42 -3.46
C VAL A 66 15.75 3.43 -4.91
N CYS A 67 14.45 3.60 -5.13
CA CYS A 67 13.99 4.04 -6.43
C CYS A 67 14.57 5.43 -6.66
N SER A 68 15.44 5.57 -7.64
CA SER A 68 15.86 6.90 -8.09
C SER A 68 14.60 7.64 -8.55
N ILE A 69 14.23 8.68 -7.82
CA ILE A 69 13.14 9.56 -8.25
C ILE A 69 13.59 10.19 -9.59
N PRO A 70 12.81 10.03 -10.67
CA PRO A 70 13.17 10.67 -11.93
C PRO A 70 13.28 12.19 -11.75
N PRO A 71 14.14 12.86 -12.53
CA PRO A 71 14.25 14.30 -12.45
C PRO A 71 12.88 14.93 -12.72
N ARG A 72 12.59 16.01 -12.01
CA ARG A 72 11.34 16.76 -12.17
C ARG A 72 11.22 17.26 -13.60
N HIS A 73 10.02 17.11 -14.17
CA HIS A 73 9.70 17.58 -15.51
C HIS A 73 9.55 19.11 -15.53
N ASP A 74 8.81 19.66 -14.55
CA ASP A 74 8.67 21.10 -14.34
C ASP A 74 9.00 21.49 -12.88
N PRO A 75 10.14 22.14 -12.62
CA PRO A 75 10.51 22.56 -11.27
C PRO A 75 9.65 23.71 -10.71
N ASN A 76 8.82 24.35 -11.53
CA ASN A 76 8.00 25.50 -11.10
C ASN A 76 6.65 25.11 -10.49
N ILE A 77 6.24 23.85 -10.62
CA ILE A 77 5.02 23.32 -10.00
C ILE A 77 5.34 22.45 -8.79
N SER A 78 4.35 22.15 -7.96
CA SER A 78 4.58 21.32 -6.79
C SER A 78 4.99 19.90 -7.19
N PRO A 79 5.87 19.21 -6.40
CA PRO A 79 6.37 17.88 -6.74
C PRO A 79 5.27 16.85 -7.04
N PRO A 80 4.18 16.74 -6.27
CA PRO A 80 3.16 15.74 -6.54
C PRO A 80 2.36 16.05 -7.81
N VAL A 81 2.21 17.32 -8.17
CA VAL A 81 1.55 17.70 -9.43
C VAL A 81 2.41 17.35 -10.63
N ASP A 82 3.72 17.67 -10.56
CA ASP A 82 4.69 17.32 -11.61
C ASP A 82 4.71 15.81 -11.88
N GLU A 83 4.74 15.01 -10.82
CA GLU A 83 4.71 13.55 -10.91
C GLU A 83 3.42 13.04 -11.56
N ALA A 84 2.27 13.53 -11.12
CA ALA A 84 0.97 13.13 -11.70
C ALA A 84 0.86 13.49 -13.18
N GLN A 85 1.35 14.68 -13.57
CA GLN A 85 1.37 15.08 -14.98
C GLN A 85 2.31 14.20 -15.81
N GLY A 86 3.48 13.84 -15.27
CA GLY A 86 4.42 12.91 -15.91
C GLY A 86 3.84 11.51 -16.12
N LEU A 87 2.98 11.06 -15.19
CA LEU A 87 2.32 9.74 -15.26
C LEU A 87 1.10 9.71 -16.17
N ARG A 88 0.55 10.85 -16.60
CA ARG A 88 -0.68 10.92 -17.40
C ARG A 88 -0.66 9.99 -18.61
N ALA A 89 0.39 10.02 -19.40
CA ALA A 89 0.48 9.18 -20.58
C ALA A 89 0.52 7.67 -20.26
N ALA A 90 1.06 7.29 -19.09
CA ALA A 90 1.04 5.90 -18.63
C ALA A 90 -0.38 5.47 -18.21
N TYR A 91 -1.08 6.32 -17.48
CA TYR A 91 -2.49 6.11 -17.12
C TYR A 91 -3.38 5.94 -18.35
N ASP A 92 -3.28 6.84 -19.34
CA ASP A 92 -4.07 6.78 -20.57
C ASP A 92 -3.83 5.49 -21.36
N ARG A 93 -2.56 5.02 -21.43
CA ARG A 93 -2.22 3.73 -22.05
C ARG A 93 -2.82 2.55 -21.28
N ALA A 94 -2.75 2.59 -19.94
CA ALA A 94 -3.32 1.54 -19.11
C ALA A 94 -4.85 1.48 -19.24
N LEU A 95 -5.51 2.63 -19.26
CA LEU A 95 -6.96 2.74 -19.49
C LEU A 95 -7.34 2.20 -20.86
N ALA A 96 -6.62 2.57 -21.92
CA ALA A 96 -6.86 2.07 -23.27
C ALA A 96 -6.69 0.54 -23.37
N ALA A 97 -5.70 -0.02 -22.68
CA ALA A 97 -5.44 -1.47 -22.67
C ALA A 97 -6.48 -2.27 -21.85
N ARG A 98 -6.92 -1.73 -20.71
CA ARG A 98 -7.89 -2.40 -19.81
C ARG A 98 -9.34 -2.14 -20.18
N GLY A 99 -9.65 -1.04 -20.90
CA GLY A 99 -10.99 -0.60 -21.27
C GLY A 99 -11.82 -0.04 -20.10
N THR A 100 -11.28 0.00 -18.89
CA THR A 100 -11.97 0.49 -17.68
C THR A 100 -10.99 1.00 -16.64
N THR A 101 -11.47 1.89 -15.76
CA THR A 101 -10.74 2.39 -14.59
C THR A 101 -11.69 2.48 -13.41
N SER A 102 -11.15 2.42 -12.19
CA SER A 102 -11.88 2.70 -10.95
C SER A 102 -11.66 4.13 -10.44
N VAL A 103 -10.94 4.98 -11.19
CA VAL A 103 -10.91 6.43 -10.98
C VAL A 103 -12.28 7.00 -11.31
N GLY A 104 -12.76 7.93 -10.51
CA GLY A 104 -14.04 8.61 -10.76
C GLY A 104 -15.08 8.43 -9.65
N ARG A 105 -14.67 8.01 -8.44
CA ARG A 105 -15.55 7.97 -7.26
C ARG A 105 -15.87 9.37 -6.75
N ALA A 106 -14.91 10.26 -6.76
CA ALA A 106 -15.02 11.64 -6.31
C ALA A 106 -14.44 12.63 -7.32
N ILE A 107 -13.38 12.26 -8.02
CA ILE A 107 -12.70 13.07 -9.03
C ILE A 107 -12.31 12.22 -10.24
N ASP A 108 -12.31 12.82 -11.42
CA ASP A 108 -11.76 12.21 -12.63
C ASP A 108 -10.23 12.35 -12.71
N ALA A 109 -9.63 11.70 -13.70
CA ALA A 109 -8.19 11.73 -13.89
C ALA A 109 -7.63 13.13 -14.21
N ASP A 110 -8.43 14.00 -14.81
CA ASP A 110 -8.04 15.38 -15.13
C ASP A 110 -7.98 16.25 -13.88
N SER A 111 -8.74 15.91 -12.87
CA SER A 111 -8.80 16.62 -11.57
C SER A 111 -7.74 16.14 -10.57
N VAL A 112 -7.04 15.03 -10.82
CA VAL A 112 -6.00 14.50 -9.91
C VAL A 112 -4.90 15.51 -9.62
N PRO A 113 -4.30 16.23 -10.61
CA PRO A 113 -3.28 17.24 -10.31
C PRO A 113 -3.79 18.37 -9.40
N ALA A 114 -5.02 18.83 -9.58
CA ALA A 114 -5.61 19.86 -8.73
C ALA A 114 -5.85 19.36 -7.29
N ALA A 115 -6.28 18.11 -7.12
CA ALA A 115 -6.44 17.52 -5.81
C ALA A 115 -5.09 17.34 -5.08
N LEU A 116 -4.05 16.93 -5.80
CA LEU A 116 -2.70 16.81 -5.25
C LEU A 116 -2.11 18.16 -4.84
N GLU A 117 -2.38 19.23 -5.59
CA GLU A 117 -1.97 20.57 -5.23
C GLU A 117 -2.60 21.01 -3.90
N VAL A 118 -3.89 20.78 -3.70
CA VAL A 118 -4.57 21.07 -2.43
C VAL A 118 -3.97 20.28 -1.28
N LEU A 119 -3.75 18.97 -1.47
CA LEU A 119 -3.11 18.12 -0.44
C LEU A 119 -1.69 18.59 -0.12
N HIS A 120 -0.94 19.05 -1.11
CA HIS A 120 0.38 19.62 -0.93
C HIS A 120 0.33 20.92 -0.13
N GLN A 121 -0.62 21.80 -0.42
CA GLN A 121 -0.83 23.04 0.34
C GLN A 121 -1.17 22.75 1.79
N TRP A 122 -2.04 21.79 2.07
CA TRP A 122 -2.33 21.37 3.46
C TRP A 122 -1.10 20.81 4.17
N ALA A 123 -0.33 19.97 3.47
CA ALA A 123 0.90 19.39 4.03
C ALA A 123 1.98 20.46 4.33
N THR A 124 1.95 21.59 3.63
CA THR A 124 2.87 22.71 3.81
C THR A 124 2.34 23.81 4.73
N GLY A 125 1.15 23.62 5.33
CA GLY A 125 0.62 24.46 6.39
C GLY A 125 -0.61 25.32 6.04
N ALA A 126 -1.18 25.17 4.85
CA ALA A 126 -2.45 25.83 4.54
C ALA A 126 -3.60 25.23 5.38
N SER A 127 -4.53 26.08 5.79
CA SER A 127 -5.73 25.60 6.48
C SER A 127 -6.65 24.84 5.53
N TRP A 128 -7.18 23.71 5.99
CA TRP A 128 -8.19 22.94 5.26
C TRP A 128 -9.51 23.70 5.08
N GLU A 129 -9.75 24.74 5.89
CA GLU A 129 -10.92 25.61 5.79
C GLU A 129 -10.82 26.62 4.63
N ASP A 130 -9.57 27.01 4.29
CA ASP A 130 -9.30 28.04 3.28
C ASP A 130 -9.16 27.45 1.88
N VAL A 131 -8.77 26.17 1.77
CA VAL A 131 -8.51 25.51 0.47
C VAL A 131 -9.39 24.28 0.34
N ALA A 132 -10.36 24.35 -0.57
CA ALA A 132 -11.33 23.28 -0.78
C ALA A 132 -10.74 22.13 -1.63
N LEU A 133 -10.83 20.90 -1.12
CA LEU A 133 -10.46 19.71 -1.90
C LEU A 133 -11.51 19.43 -3.00
N PRO A 134 -11.10 19.24 -4.26
CA PRO A 134 -11.97 18.71 -5.29
C PRO A 134 -12.62 17.39 -4.84
N GLY A 135 -13.92 17.20 -5.17
CA GLY A 135 -14.64 15.98 -4.77
C GLY A 135 -15.12 15.92 -3.32
N LYS A 136 -14.69 16.85 -2.44
CA LYS A 136 -15.18 17.07 -1.06
C LYS A 136 -15.07 15.87 -0.08
N ASN A 137 -14.65 14.71 -0.52
CA ASN A 137 -14.50 13.51 0.31
C ASN A 137 -13.05 13.01 0.23
N THR A 138 -12.29 13.26 1.29
CA THR A 138 -10.86 12.92 1.33
C THR A 138 -10.58 11.45 1.10
N VAL A 139 -11.40 10.54 1.62
CA VAL A 139 -11.22 9.09 1.46
C VAL A 139 -11.45 8.66 0.01
N ALA A 140 -12.51 9.17 -0.63
CA ALA A 140 -12.82 8.84 -2.03
C ALA A 140 -11.80 9.47 -2.99
N VAL A 141 -11.36 10.71 -2.72
CA VAL A 141 -10.31 11.39 -3.49
C VAL A 141 -8.98 10.65 -3.37
N SER A 142 -8.58 10.24 -2.16
CA SER A 142 -7.35 9.45 -1.96
C SER A 142 -7.42 8.10 -2.67
N HIS A 143 -8.59 7.47 -2.73
CA HIS A 143 -8.79 6.26 -3.52
C HIS A 143 -8.57 6.53 -5.01
N ASP A 144 -9.16 7.60 -5.56
CA ASP A 144 -9.03 7.93 -6.98
C ASP A 144 -7.57 8.26 -7.35
N ILE A 145 -6.87 9.02 -6.48
CA ILE A 145 -5.43 9.29 -6.64
C ILE A 145 -4.65 7.97 -6.65
N ARG A 146 -4.87 7.07 -5.68
CA ARG A 146 -4.18 5.78 -5.63
C ARG A 146 -4.36 4.98 -6.91
N ILE A 147 -5.58 4.87 -7.40
CA ILE A 147 -5.88 4.11 -8.64
C ILE A 147 -5.26 4.79 -9.87
N TYR A 148 -5.13 6.10 -9.87
CA TYR A 148 -4.44 6.83 -10.94
C TYR A 148 -2.96 6.42 -11.05
N TYR A 149 -2.31 6.10 -9.91
CA TYR A 149 -0.91 5.68 -9.84
C TYR A 149 -0.70 4.16 -10.06
N GLU A 150 -1.72 3.32 -9.89
CA GLU A 150 -1.68 1.86 -10.14
C GLU A 150 -1.90 1.49 -11.63
#